data_eed00af8b80a344a6fa4f02e56245557
#
_entry.id   eed00af8b80a344a6fa4f02e56245557
#
_cell.length_a   1.000
_cell.length_b   1.000
_cell.length_c   1.000
_cell.angle_alpha   90.00
_cell.angle_beta   90.00
_cell.angle_gamma   90.00
#
_symmetry.space_group_name_H-M   'P 1'
#
loop_
_entity.id
_entity.type
_entity.pdbx_description
1 polymer ?
#
loop_
_entity_poly.entity_id
_entity_poly.type
_entity_poly.pdbx_seq_one_letter_code
_entity_poly.pdbx_strand_id
1 'polypeptide(L)'
;MPFSLPQLSRNQASIIALGVFIITILSSYFLPDYTIILSGLLVVIFLSIFIRDKSSTVIAGGLSGACVIIHSVLTRIHFSTEIELRYIYMLVLIFFTTIIVLYIKKLILRLQFDKSHINSLFENATEGFVITDDQGNIVLVNPAACRIFGYTSDEMIGQKIELLIPAHYKTHHVQMSDGF
;
A
#
# COMPACT_ATOMS: atom_id res chain seq x y z
N MET A 1 -10.73 -4.91 12.76
CA MET A 1 -9.53 -4.11 13.09
C MET A 1 -8.83 -3.78 11.78
N PRO A 2 -8.68 -2.52 11.38
CA PRO A 2 -7.92 -2.19 10.19
C PRO A 2 -6.44 -2.45 10.47
N PHE A 3 -5.82 -3.28 9.66
CA PHE A 3 -4.39 -3.55 9.68
C PHE A 3 -3.68 -2.27 9.22
N SER A 4 -3.36 -1.38 10.15
CA SER A 4 -2.52 -0.23 9.88
C SER A 4 -1.07 -0.73 9.89
N LEU A 5 -0.50 -0.93 8.71
CA LEU A 5 0.96 -1.05 8.59
C LEU A 5 1.60 0.17 9.27
N PRO A 6 2.61 -0.02 10.12
CA PRO A 6 3.32 1.10 10.73
C PRO A 6 3.84 1.99 9.60
N GLN A 7 3.33 3.22 9.53
CA GLN A 7 3.80 4.20 8.55
C GLN A 7 5.18 4.66 8.98
N LEU A 8 6.21 4.00 8.47
CA LEU A 8 7.58 4.51 8.54
C LEU A 8 7.61 5.89 7.85
N SER A 9 8.14 6.89 8.54
CA SER A 9 8.36 8.19 7.89
C SER A 9 9.32 7.99 6.71
N ARG A 10 9.19 8.84 5.68
CA ARG A 10 10.07 8.81 4.50
C ARG A 10 11.56 8.73 4.88
N ASN A 11 11.95 9.50 5.88
CA ASN A 11 13.32 9.54 6.36
C ASN A 11 13.75 8.23 7.05
N GLN A 12 12.88 7.63 7.86
CA GLN A 12 13.16 6.33 8.50
C GLN A 12 13.32 5.21 7.47
N ALA A 13 12.42 5.13 6.47
CA ALA A 13 12.53 4.13 5.41
C ALA A 13 13.81 4.29 4.58
N SER A 14 14.21 5.54 4.27
CA SER A 14 15.45 5.83 3.55
C SER A 14 16.68 5.45 4.35
N ILE A 15 16.72 5.73 5.66
CA ILE A 15 17.83 5.39 6.54
C ILE A 15 17.97 3.87 6.66
N ILE A 16 16.86 3.15 6.84
CA ILE A 16 16.86 1.68 6.91
C ILE A 16 17.35 1.06 5.59
N ALA A 17 16.85 1.57 4.45
CA ALA A 17 17.27 1.08 3.13
C ALA A 17 18.77 1.31 2.89
N LEU A 18 19.28 2.48 3.25
CA LEU A 18 20.72 2.81 3.16
C LEU A 18 21.56 1.91 4.09
N GLY A 19 21.10 1.67 5.31
CA GLY A 19 21.76 0.78 6.26
C GLY A 19 21.86 -0.65 5.74
N VAL A 20 20.76 -1.21 5.23
CA VAL A 20 20.75 -2.55 4.63
C VAL A 20 21.67 -2.60 3.41
N PHE A 21 21.69 -1.58 2.57
CA PHE A 21 22.55 -1.51 1.40
C PHE A 21 24.05 -1.53 1.80
N ILE A 22 24.43 -0.72 2.80
CA ILE A 22 25.80 -0.69 3.31
C ILE A 22 26.19 -2.05 3.92
N ILE A 23 25.33 -2.65 4.74
CA ILE A 23 25.58 -3.96 5.34
C ILE A 23 25.76 -5.02 4.25
N THR A 24 24.95 -4.98 3.17
CA THR A 24 25.05 -5.92 2.05
C THR A 24 26.40 -5.79 1.35
N ILE A 25 26.88 -4.57 1.09
CA ILE A 25 28.19 -4.33 0.48
C ILE A 25 29.32 -4.81 1.40
N LEU A 26 29.24 -4.54 2.71
CA LEU A 26 30.24 -5.01 3.67
C LEU A 26 30.26 -6.54 3.76
N SER A 27 29.08 -7.19 3.80
CA SER A 27 28.98 -8.64 3.86
C SER A 27 29.53 -9.31 2.59
N SER A 28 29.42 -8.67 1.44
CA SER A 28 29.96 -9.18 0.18
C SER A 28 31.49 -9.29 0.18
N TYR A 29 32.17 -8.47 1.00
CA TYR A 29 33.61 -8.51 1.15
C TYR A 29 34.08 -9.68 2.04
N PHE A 30 33.30 -10.03 3.09
CA PHE A 30 33.64 -11.07 4.05
C PHE A 30 33.11 -12.45 3.68
N LEU A 31 31.98 -12.51 2.99
CA LEU A 31 31.27 -13.73 2.62
C LEU A 31 31.03 -13.73 1.11
N PRO A 32 31.84 -14.46 0.34
CA PRO A 32 31.73 -14.49 -1.12
C PRO A 32 30.51 -15.25 -1.65
N ASP A 33 29.52 -15.51 -0.78
CA ASP A 33 28.30 -16.22 -1.15
C ASP A 33 27.34 -15.28 -1.90
N TYR A 34 27.21 -15.49 -3.20
CA TYR A 34 26.37 -14.66 -4.11
C TYR A 34 24.91 -14.57 -3.67
N THR A 35 24.40 -15.58 -2.96
CA THR A 35 23.02 -15.61 -2.46
C THR A 35 22.76 -14.56 -1.41
N ILE A 36 23.75 -14.27 -0.55
CA ILE A 36 23.65 -13.25 0.52
C ILE A 36 23.61 -11.87 -0.11
N ILE A 37 24.48 -11.60 -1.10
CA ILE A 37 24.53 -10.33 -1.81
C ILE A 37 23.19 -10.07 -2.52
N LEU A 38 22.68 -11.05 -3.26
CA LEU A 38 21.40 -10.92 -3.97
C LEU A 38 20.25 -10.65 -3.01
N SER A 39 20.17 -11.39 -1.91
CA SER A 39 19.08 -11.22 -0.93
C SER A 39 19.09 -9.82 -0.32
N GLY A 40 20.23 -9.27 0.05
CA GLY A 40 20.35 -7.91 0.58
C GLY A 40 19.96 -6.84 -0.45
N LEU A 41 20.37 -6.98 -1.71
CA LEU A 41 19.99 -6.06 -2.77
C LEU A 41 18.48 -6.09 -3.06
N LEU A 42 17.85 -7.26 -3.04
CA LEU A 42 16.39 -7.38 -3.17
C LEU A 42 15.66 -6.73 -2.01
N VAL A 43 16.15 -6.88 -0.76
CA VAL A 43 15.56 -6.23 0.41
C VAL A 43 15.58 -4.71 0.27
N VAL A 44 16.66 -4.11 -0.27
CA VAL A 44 16.73 -2.65 -0.52
C VAL A 44 15.63 -2.21 -1.49
N ILE A 45 15.40 -2.98 -2.56
CA ILE A 45 14.34 -2.68 -3.54
C ILE A 45 12.95 -2.79 -2.87
N PHE A 46 12.71 -3.83 -2.04
CA PHE A 46 11.46 -3.97 -1.30
C PHE A 46 11.23 -2.83 -0.29
N LEU A 47 12.27 -2.41 0.44
CA LEU A 47 12.16 -1.29 1.37
C LEU A 47 11.78 0.02 0.67
N SER A 48 12.09 0.15 -0.63
CA SER A 48 11.66 1.31 -1.41
C SER A 48 10.12 1.44 -1.52
N ILE A 49 9.33 0.37 -1.23
CA ILE A 49 7.85 0.41 -1.20
C ILE A 49 7.35 1.43 -0.18
N PHE A 50 8.04 1.55 0.96
CA PHE A 50 7.67 2.48 2.03
C PHE A 50 7.95 3.95 1.67
N ILE A 51 8.73 4.20 0.63
CA ILE A 51 9.01 5.55 0.13
C ILE A 51 8.02 5.85 -0.98
N ARG A 52 7.17 6.85 -0.80
CA ARG A 52 6.07 7.20 -1.74
C ARG A 52 6.54 7.54 -3.16
N ASP A 53 7.78 7.98 -3.32
CA ASP A 53 8.34 8.39 -4.61
C ASP A 53 8.72 7.18 -5.48
N LYS A 54 8.34 7.23 -6.77
CA LYS A 54 8.70 6.20 -7.77
C LYS A 54 10.20 6.20 -8.05
N SER A 55 10.83 7.36 -8.03
CA SER A 55 12.26 7.54 -8.30
C SER A 55 13.13 6.73 -7.33
N SER A 56 12.70 6.59 -6.08
CA SER A 56 13.41 5.79 -5.07
C SER A 56 13.56 4.33 -5.46
N THR A 57 12.55 3.73 -6.09
CA THR A 57 12.61 2.33 -6.53
C THR A 57 13.51 2.16 -7.76
N VAL A 58 13.45 3.11 -8.69
CA VAL A 58 14.32 3.11 -9.87
C VAL A 58 15.78 3.28 -9.46
N ILE A 59 16.05 4.20 -8.54
CA ILE A 59 17.41 4.42 -8.00
C ILE A 59 17.90 3.17 -7.26
N ALA A 60 17.07 2.56 -6.40
CA ALA A 60 17.43 1.35 -5.67
C ALA A 60 17.74 0.18 -6.64
N GLY A 61 16.90 -0.04 -7.65
CA GLY A 61 17.14 -1.06 -8.67
C GLY A 61 18.39 -0.78 -9.50
N GLY A 62 18.60 0.47 -9.91
CA GLY A 62 19.78 0.89 -10.69
C GLY A 62 21.08 0.72 -9.89
N LEU A 63 21.12 1.16 -8.62
CA LEU A 63 22.29 0.97 -7.75
C LEU A 63 22.56 -0.52 -7.49
N SER A 64 21.52 -1.32 -7.25
CA SER A 64 21.66 -2.77 -7.08
C SER A 64 22.22 -3.44 -8.32
N GLY A 65 21.74 -3.08 -9.50
CA GLY A 65 22.27 -3.59 -10.79
C GLY A 65 23.71 -3.15 -11.03
N ALA A 66 24.06 -1.88 -10.74
CA ALA A 66 25.42 -1.39 -10.86
C ALA A 66 26.39 -2.14 -9.91
N CYS A 67 26.00 -2.43 -8.66
CA CYS A 67 26.78 -3.21 -7.74
C CYS A 67 27.07 -4.63 -8.28
N VAL A 68 26.08 -5.30 -8.86
CA VAL A 68 26.27 -6.63 -9.47
C VAL A 68 27.24 -6.56 -10.64
N ILE A 69 27.14 -5.55 -11.51
CA ILE A 69 28.03 -5.38 -12.66
C ILE A 69 29.48 -5.10 -12.19
N ILE A 70 29.66 -4.17 -11.23
CA ILE A 70 30.97 -3.84 -10.68
C ILE A 70 31.62 -5.07 -10.06
N HIS A 71 30.84 -5.82 -9.25
CA HIS A 71 31.34 -7.06 -8.64
C HIS A 71 31.74 -8.10 -9.70
N SER A 72 30.94 -8.27 -10.76
CA SER A 72 31.25 -9.15 -11.89
C SER A 72 32.56 -8.75 -12.59
N VAL A 73 32.81 -7.47 -12.79
CA VAL A 73 34.04 -6.96 -13.42
C VAL A 73 35.26 -7.17 -12.53
N LEU A 74 35.13 -6.94 -11.22
CA LEU A 74 36.24 -7.10 -10.27
C LEU A 74 36.64 -8.57 -10.06
N THR A 75 35.67 -9.50 -10.17
CA THR A 75 35.92 -10.93 -9.98
C THR A 75 36.32 -11.70 -11.26
N ARG A 76 36.44 -10.98 -12.37
CA ARG A 76 36.80 -11.57 -13.72
C ARG A 76 38.12 -12.30 -13.79
N ILE A 77 38.90 -12.39 -12.74
CA ILE A 77 40.24 -13.01 -12.73
C ILE A 77 40.17 -14.55 -12.82
N HIS A 78 38.99 -15.17 -12.57
CA HIS A 78 38.80 -16.64 -12.67
C HIS A 78 37.52 -16.96 -13.47
N PHE A 79 37.65 -17.06 -14.79
CA PHE A 79 36.51 -17.32 -15.68
C PHE A 79 36.08 -18.80 -15.66
N SER A 80 34.83 -19.03 -15.26
CA SER A 80 34.05 -20.19 -15.71
C SER A 80 32.68 -19.67 -16.23
N THR A 81 32.18 -20.31 -17.28
CA THR A 81 30.88 -20.00 -17.90
C THR A 81 29.70 -20.07 -16.91
N GLU A 82 29.80 -20.87 -15.86
CA GLU A 82 28.81 -20.98 -14.80
C GLU A 82 28.69 -19.68 -13.97
N ILE A 83 29.78 -18.96 -13.77
CA ILE A 83 29.81 -17.71 -13.02
C ILE A 83 29.09 -16.60 -13.79
N GLU A 84 29.28 -16.52 -15.10
CA GLU A 84 28.59 -15.51 -15.94
C GLU A 84 27.08 -15.71 -15.96
N LEU A 85 26.59 -16.93 -16.05
CA LEU A 85 25.16 -17.24 -15.99
C LEU A 85 24.52 -16.78 -14.67
N ARG A 86 25.22 -16.89 -13.54
CA ARG A 86 24.74 -16.45 -12.23
C ARG A 86 24.56 -14.93 -12.18
N TYR A 87 25.48 -14.15 -12.72
CA TYR A 87 25.35 -12.68 -12.77
C TYR A 87 24.20 -12.24 -13.67
N ILE A 88 24.02 -12.88 -14.82
CA ILE A 88 22.88 -12.64 -15.70
C ILE A 88 21.56 -12.91 -14.95
N TYR A 89 21.48 -14.04 -14.26
CA TYR A 89 20.31 -14.41 -13.46
C TYR A 89 20.02 -13.37 -12.37
N MET A 90 21.03 -12.88 -11.66
CA MET A 90 20.88 -11.81 -10.65
C MET A 90 20.33 -10.52 -11.27
N LEU A 91 20.87 -10.08 -12.41
CA LEU A 91 20.38 -8.88 -13.09
C LEU A 91 18.93 -9.02 -13.55
N VAL A 92 18.57 -10.20 -14.06
CA VAL A 92 17.18 -10.50 -14.45
C VAL A 92 16.25 -10.43 -13.24
N LEU A 93 16.63 -11.02 -12.10
CA LEU A 93 15.84 -10.97 -10.86
C LEU A 93 15.66 -9.53 -10.34
N ILE A 94 16.74 -8.74 -10.32
CA ILE A 94 16.70 -7.32 -9.91
C ILE A 94 15.75 -6.54 -10.83
N PHE A 95 15.82 -6.75 -12.13
CA PHE A 95 14.96 -6.09 -13.10
C PHE A 95 13.49 -6.43 -12.88
N PHE A 96 13.15 -7.72 -12.79
CA PHE A 96 11.75 -8.13 -12.54
C PHE A 96 11.24 -7.65 -11.18
N THR A 97 12.05 -7.74 -10.13
CA THR A 97 11.67 -7.26 -8.79
C THR A 97 11.39 -5.76 -8.81
N THR A 98 12.23 -4.98 -9.49
CA THR A 98 12.03 -3.53 -9.63
C THR A 98 10.71 -3.22 -10.34
N ILE A 99 10.38 -3.93 -11.43
CA ILE A 99 9.11 -3.76 -12.15
C ILE A 99 7.92 -4.12 -11.24
N ILE A 100 7.98 -5.24 -10.52
CA ILE A 100 6.91 -5.68 -9.61
C ILE A 100 6.68 -4.62 -8.53
N VAL A 101 7.74 -4.11 -7.91
CA VAL A 101 7.64 -3.07 -6.86
C VAL A 101 7.04 -1.78 -7.42
N LEU A 102 7.42 -1.35 -8.63
CA LEU A 102 6.82 -0.18 -9.29
C LEU A 102 5.33 -0.40 -9.59
N TYR A 103 4.96 -1.60 -10.02
CA TYR A 103 3.56 -1.96 -10.27
C TYR A 103 2.73 -1.93 -8.98
N ILE A 104 3.23 -2.53 -7.90
CA ILE A 104 2.58 -2.52 -6.57
C ILE A 104 2.41 -1.07 -6.08
N LYS A 105 3.44 -0.23 -6.19
CA LYS A 105 3.34 1.21 -5.85
C LYS A 105 2.24 1.91 -6.64
N LYS A 106 2.18 1.66 -7.96
CA LYS A 106 1.13 2.24 -8.80
C LYS A 106 -0.26 1.81 -8.33
N LEU A 107 -0.42 0.54 -7.98
CA LEU A 107 -1.70 -0.01 -7.49
C LEU A 107 -2.10 0.61 -6.15
N ILE A 108 -1.19 0.68 -5.20
CA ILE A 108 -1.43 1.30 -3.88
C ILE A 108 -1.84 2.77 -4.03
N LEU A 109 -1.12 3.53 -4.86
CA LEU A 109 -1.44 4.95 -5.10
C LEU A 109 -2.82 5.11 -5.74
N ARG A 110 -3.20 4.22 -6.66
CA ARG A 110 -4.51 4.23 -7.29
C ARG A 110 -5.62 3.96 -6.28
N LEU A 111 -5.48 2.92 -5.46
CA LEU A 111 -6.44 2.58 -4.42
C LEU A 111 -6.61 3.72 -3.40
N GLN A 112 -5.52 4.38 -3.01
CA GLN A 112 -5.58 5.54 -2.10
C GLN A 112 -6.30 6.73 -2.74
N PHE A 113 -6.06 7.00 -4.03
CA PHE A 113 -6.73 8.05 -4.76
C PHE A 113 -8.22 7.80 -4.86
N ASP A 114 -8.62 6.57 -5.25
CA ASP A 114 -10.03 6.19 -5.39
C ASP A 114 -10.76 6.33 -4.05
N LYS A 115 -10.17 5.84 -2.96
CA LYS A 115 -10.73 5.99 -1.61
C LYS A 115 -10.88 7.46 -1.19
N SER A 116 -9.87 8.28 -1.43
CA SER A 116 -9.92 9.71 -1.10
C SER A 116 -10.97 10.44 -1.91
N HIS A 117 -11.12 10.09 -3.18
CA HIS A 117 -12.09 10.70 -4.07
C HIS A 117 -13.54 10.34 -3.66
N ILE A 118 -13.80 9.06 -3.38
CA ILE A 118 -15.11 8.59 -2.89
C ILE A 118 -15.47 9.28 -1.57
N ASN A 119 -14.54 9.35 -0.62
CA ASN A 119 -14.78 10.05 0.65
C ASN A 119 -15.08 11.53 0.40
N SER A 120 -14.34 12.20 -0.48
CA SER A 120 -14.59 13.60 -0.79
C SER A 120 -15.95 13.82 -1.44
N LEU A 121 -16.39 12.94 -2.33
CA LEU A 121 -17.72 12.99 -2.93
C LEU A 121 -18.82 12.78 -1.88
N PHE A 122 -18.63 11.83 -0.97
CA PHE A 122 -19.57 11.55 0.11
C PHE A 122 -19.70 12.72 1.09
N GLU A 123 -18.56 13.27 1.53
CA GLU A 123 -18.52 14.38 2.49
C GLU A 123 -19.08 15.70 1.93
N ASN A 124 -18.83 15.96 0.63
CA ASN A 124 -19.23 17.22 -0.01
C ASN A 124 -20.53 17.10 -0.84
N ALA A 125 -21.19 15.96 -0.80
CA ALA A 125 -22.47 15.81 -1.47
C ALA A 125 -23.53 16.76 -0.90
N THR A 126 -24.37 17.28 -1.79
CA THR A 126 -25.53 18.09 -1.42
C THR A 126 -26.70 17.25 -0.94
N GLU A 127 -26.76 16.00 -1.41
CA GLU A 127 -27.77 15.02 -1.05
C GLU A 127 -27.39 14.27 0.23
N GLY A 128 -28.38 13.96 1.06
CA GLY A 128 -28.20 13.17 2.28
C GLY A 128 -28.00 11.70 1.95
N PHE A 129 -26.84 11.14 2.26
CA PHE A 129 -26.56 9.71 2.17
C PHE A 129 -26.60 9.08 3.57
N VAL A 130 -27.39 8.01 3.67
CA VAL A 130 -27.50 7.15 4.86
C VAL A 130 -27.31 5.72 4.40
N ILE A 131 -26.36 5.00 5.00
CA ILE A 131 -26.10 3.59 4.72
C ILE A 131 -26.46 2.79 5.97
N THR A 132 -27.17 1.68 5.76
CA THR A 132 -27.57 0.75 6.82
C THR A 132 -26.94 -0.62 6.63
N ASP A 133 -26.85 -1.37 7.73
CA ASP A 133 -26.56 -2.81 7.67
C ASP A 133 -27.81 -3.62 7.29
N ASP A 134 -27.65 -4.95 7.18
CA ASP A 134 -28.73 -5.89 6.84
C ASP A 134 -29.85 -5.92 7.90
N GLN A 135 -29.60 -5.38 9.08
CA GLN A 135 -30.58 -5.27 10.17
C GLN A 135 -31.28 -3.91 10.18
N GLY A 136 -30.94 -3.00 9.25
CA GLY A 136 -31.50 -1.65 9.21
C GLY A 136 -30.87 -0.67 10.21
N ASN A 137 -29.75 -1.01 10.84
CA ASN A 137 -29.03 -0.07 11.69
C ASN A 137 -28.15 0.84 10.81
N ILE A 138 -28.16 2.13 11.11
CA ILE A 138 -27.37 3.13 10.40
C ILE A 138 -25.88 2.91 10.71
N VAL A 139 -25.07 2.66 9.68
CA VAL A 139 -23.62 2.45 9.80
C VAL A 139 -22.79 3.61 9.28
N LEU A 140 -23.36 4.43 8.38
CA LEU A 140 -22.66 5.59 7.83
C LEU A 140 -23.63 6.67 7.39
N VAL A 141 -23.30 7.93 7.67
CA VAL A 141 -24.06 9.11 7.25
C VAL A 141 -23.12 10.21 6.78
N ASN A 142 -23.55 11.00 5.80
CA ASN A 142 -22.76 12.15 5.35
C ASN A 142 -23.24 13.45 6.03
N PRO A 143 -22.44 14.54 5.96
CA PRO A 143 -22.82 15.80 6.57
C PRO A 143 -24.13 16.39 6.03
N ALA A 144 -24.50 16.12 4.78
CA ALA A 144 -25.76 16.58 4.22
C ALA A 144 -26.95 15.89 4.89
N ALA A 145 -26.88 14.57 5.14
CA ALA A 145 -27.91 13.86 5.89
C ALA A 145 -28.08 14.43 7.30
N CYS A 146 -26.96 14.71 8.00
CA CYS A 146 -27.00 15.35 9.31
C CYS A 146 -27.73 16.70 9.28
N ARG A 147 -27.47 17.54 8.27
CA ARG A 147 -28.17 18.83 8.11
C ARG A 147 -29.65 18.67 7.77
N ILE A 148 -30.01 17.72 6.93
CA ILE A 148 -31.38 17.47 6.49
C ILE A 148 -32.24 16.96 7.65
N PHE A 149 -31.72 15.99 8.41
CA PHE A 149 -32.48 15.34 9.49
C PHE A 149 -32.33 16.02 10.84
N GLY A 150 -31.38 16.95 11.01
CA GLY A 150 -31.15 17.70 12.24
C GLY A 150 -30.48 16.90 13.37
N TYR A 151 -29.89 15.77 13.07
CA TYR A 151 -29.13 14.93 14.00
C TYR A 151 -27.64 15.00 13.71
N THR A 152 -26.83 14.78 14.72
CA THR A 152 -25.38 14.56 14.53
C THR A 152 -25.09 13.12 14.06
N SER A 153 -23.92 12.89 13.47
CA SER A 153 -23.49 11.55 13.05
C SER A 153 -23.51 10.55 14.22
N ASP A 154 -23.04 10.97 15.40
CA ASP A 154 -22.96 10.13 16.61
C ASP A 154 -24.35 9.76 17.15
N GLU A 155 -25.35 10.62 16.96
CA GLU A 155 -26.73 10.34 17.34
C GLU A 155 -27.44 9.38 16.37
N MET A 156 -26.98 9.30 15.11
CA MET A 156 -27.58 8.48 14.06
C MET A 156 -26.93 7.11 13.95
N ILE A 157 -25.60 7.03 14.04
CA ILE A 157 -24.88 5.76 13.87
C ILE A 157 -25.28 4.76 14.98
N GLY A 158 -25.57 3.52 14.56
CA GLY A 158 -26.05 2.44 15.45
C GLY A 158 -27.56 2.50 15.77
N GLN A 159 -28.26 3.56 15.36
CA GLN A 159 -29.72 3.62 15.48
C GLN A 159 -30.40 2.96 14.27
N LYS A 160 -31.66 2.59 14.43
CA LYS A 160 -32.49 2.09 13.35
C LYS A 160 -32.83 3.22 12.37
N ILE A 161 -32.90 2.90 11.06
CA ILE A 161 -33.27 3.85 10.00
C ILE A 161 -34.66 4.47 10.25
N GLU A 162 -35.52 3.79 10.99
CA GLU A 162 -36.84 4.27 11.40
C GLU A 162 -36.77 5.55 12.27
N LEU A 163 -35.60 5.87 12.82
CA LEU A 163 -35.38 7.17 13.50
C LEU A 163 -35.67 8.35 12.58
N LEU A 164 -35.33 8.20 11.29
CA LEU A 164 -35.43 9.25 10.27
C LEU A 164 -36.80 9.30 9.60
N ILE A 165 -37.69 8.32 9.86
CA ILE A 165 -39.00 8.20 9.24
C ILE A 165 -40.05 8.87 10.15
N PRO A 166 -40.89 9.78 9.61
CA PRO A 166 -42.00 10.35 10.34
C PRO A 166 -42.91 9.30 10.95
N ALA A 167 -43.45 9.59 12.16
CA ALA A 167 -44.18 8.60 12.98
C ALA A 167 -45.34 7.88 12.26
N HIS A 168 -46.04 8.56 11.36
CA HIS A 168 -47.19 7.99 10.64
C HIS A 168 -46.78 7.02 9.50
N TYR A 169 -45.51 6.99 9.07
CA TYR A 169 -44.98 6.05 8.06
C TYR A 169 -44.24 4.87 8.67
N LYS A 170 -43.88 4.89 9.97
CA LYS A 170 -43.05 3.86 10.62
C LYS A 170 -43.67 2.47 10.53
N THR A 171 -44.98 2.35 10.74
CA THR A 171 -45.68 1.05 10.73
C THR A 171 -45.64 0.37 9.35
N HIS A 172 -45.70 1.16 8.30
CA HIS A 172 -45.69 0.64 6.92
C HIS A 172 -44.28 0.22 6.46
N HIS A 173 -43.25 0.93 6.94
CA HIS A 173 -41.85 0.62 6.59
C HIS A 173 -41.38 -0.70 7.23
N VAL A 174 -41.71 -0.94 8.50
CA VAL A 174 -41.37 -2.20 9.20
C VAL A 174 -41.99 -3.41 8.49
N GLN A 175 -43.24 -3.33 8.04
CA GLN A 175 -43.88 -4.42 7.30
C GLN A 175 -43.23 -4.72 5.93
N MET A 176 -42.61 -3.74 5.29
CA MET A 176 -41.89 -3.95 4.02
C MET A 176 -40.47 -4.51 4.22
N SER A 177 -39.78 -4.15 5.32
CA SER A 177 -38.42 -4.63 5.58
C SER A 177 -38.37 -6.08 6.05
N ASP A 178 -39.42 -6.55 6.75
CA ASP A 178 -39.52 -7.96 7.21
C ASP A 178 -39.90 -8.94 6.08
N GLY A 179 -40.12 -8.46 4.86
CA GLY A 179 -40.51 -9.24 3.68
C GLY A 179 -39.37 -9.57 2.68
N PHE A 180 -38.14 -9.20 3.00
CA PHE A 180 -36.93 -9.55 2.24
C PHE A 180 -35.98 -10.33 3.13
#